data_8ee8a6af0e3dfa5eb043681d742eceb5
#
_entry.id   8ee8a6af0e3dfa5eb043681d742eceb5
#
_cell.length_a   1.000
_cell.length_b   1.000
_cell.length_c   1.000
_cell.angle_alpha   90.00
_cell.angle_beta   90.00
_cell.angle_gamma   90.00
#
_symmetry.space_group_name_H-M   'P 1'
#
loop_
_entity.id
_entity.type
_entity.pdbx_description
1 polymer ?
#
loop_
_entity_poly.entity_id
_entity_poly.type
_entity_poly.pdbx_seq_one_letter_code
_entity_poly.pdbx_strand_id
1 'polypeptide(L)'
;MFTRNVFTRRSLLAGATALGGASLLPGIAHAKGSLVATTYPGTWEDAYRSIVVPLLKKKDDIDLEMAPLFAMDQIGKAKASRGAPPFDVFVLDPGPRIVAIQGGIFEKFDGKKLSNLSKIPDGFADDWGVCVSAQVVGIAYNPKKVPAPKGWTDLLKDPWVSRLGLTGFQTTFGTSSIIELSKQFGGSLTNPDPGLAELKKVLPKIAAVGLPAAMPGLFQQGQCDVMYTNTQTVATLKGKGVDIEFVKPESGAISFYTTMHIAKGTAESANAYKYLDLVVGKDVQEALMKAPYNFLPVNKDVPLAPDMPMKNLDEMASYVQHDWAKINPLRAAWIEKFNKEMAK
;
A
#
# COMPACT_ATOMS: atom_id res chain seq x y z
N MET A 1 46.87 -33.72 -34.24
CA MET A 1 46.98 -34.93 -33.47
C MET A 1 46.76 -34.57 -32.01
N PHE A 2 45.53 -34.65 -31.56
CA PHE A 2 45.14 -34.29 -30.18
C PHE A 2 44.52 -35.52 -29.53
N THR A 3 45.15 -36.04 -28.52
CA THR A 3 44.71 -37.19 -27.72
C THR A 3 43.74 -36.70 -26.62
N ARG A 4 42.54 -37.24 -26.66
CA ARG A 4 41.52 -37.12 -25.61
C ARG A 4 41.86 -38.05 -24.45
N ASN A 5 42.06 -37.53 -23.24
CA ASN A 5 42.06 -38.34 -22.02
C ASN A 5 40.62 -38.42 -21.46
N VAL A 6 40.11 -39.63 -21.44
CA VAL A 6 38.83 -40.01 -20.82
C VAL A 6 39.15 -40.49 -19.40
N PHE A 7 38.66 -39.78 -18.38
CA PHE A 7 38.63 -40.24 -16.99
C PHE A 7 37.39 -41.07 -16.72
N THR A 8 37.59 -42.37 -16.46
CA THR A 8 36.54 -43.31 -16.09
C THR A 8 36.30 -43.29 -14.56
N ARG A 9 35.01 -43.34 -14.23
CA ARG A 9 34.51 -43.51 -12.85
C ARG A 9 34.75 -44.95 -12.36
N ARG A 10 35.88 -45.28 -11.75
CA ARG A 10 36.04 -46.47 -10.91
C ARG A 10 37.47 -46.48 -10.35
N SER A 11 37.59 -45.94 -9.11
CA SER A 11 38.60 -46.37 -8.13
C SER A 11 38.70 -45.32 -7.03
N LEU A 12 38.03 -45.59 -5.93
CA LEU A 12 38.39 -45.16 -4.56
C LEU A 12 37.40 -45.76 -3.57
N LEU A 13 37.55 -47.03 -3.36
CA LEU A 13 37.08 -47.73 -2.17
C LEU A 13 38.30 -48.44 -1.58
N ALA A 14 38.85 -47.95 -0.48
CA ALA A 14 39.47 -48.73 0.59
C ALA A 14 40.23 -47.78 1.56
N GLY A 15 39.89 -47.82 2.84
CA GLY A 15 40.68 -47.18 3.88
C GLY A 15 39.82 -46.66 5.05
N ALA A 16 39.13 -47.57 5.72
CA ALA A 16 38.55 -47.29 7.01
C ALA A 16 39.60 -47.47 8.10
N THR A 17 39.74 -46.52 9.01
CA THR A 17 40.05 -46.80 10.42
C THR A 17 39.56 -45.67 11.29
N ALA A 18 38.79 -46.04 12.30
CA ALA A 18 38.13 -45.19 13.27
C ALA A 18 39.12 -44.52 14.21
N LEU A 19 38.90 -43.24 14.47
CA LEU A 19 39.28 -42.57 15.72
C LEU A 19 38.16 -41.65 16.11
N GLY A 20 37.54 -41.95 17.24
CA GLY A 20 36.47 -41.17 17.85
C GLY A 20 36.95 -39.78 18.21
N GLY A 21 36.46 -38.81 17.48
CA GLY A 21 36.47 -37.40 17.84
C GLY A 21 35.03 -36.94 17.85
N ALA A 22 34.51 -36.59 19.03
CA ALA A 22 33.25 -35.86 19.16
C ALA A 22 33.44 -34.53 18.42
N SER A 23 33.13 -34.51 17.13
CA SER A 23 32.94 -33.28 16.39
C SER A 23 31.72 -32.57 16.98
N LEU A 24 31.99 -31.60 17.84
CA LEU A 24 31.09 -30.51 18.09
C LEU A 24 30.72 -29.96 16.71
N LEU A 25 29.56 -30.37 16.20
CA LEU A 25 28.89 -29.66 15.12
C LEU A 25 28.81 -28.19 15.58
N PRO A 26 29.40 -27.26 14.84
CA PRO A 26 29.13 -25.86 15.13
C PRO A 26 27.62 -25.76 15.05
N GLY A 27 26.99 -25.48 16.20
CA GLY A 27 25.60 -25.10 16.22
C GLY A 27 25.47 -24.04 15.12
N ILE A 28 24.54 -24.25 14.21
CA ILE A 28 24.13 -23.23 13.27
C ILE A 28 23.74 -22.06 14.17
N ALA A 29 24.68 -21.13 14.37
CA ALA A 29 24.36 -19.86 14.97
C ALA A 29 23.29 -19.29 14.02
N HIS A 30 22.03 -19.36 14.44
CA HIS A 30 20.99 -18.58 13.82
C HIS A 30 21.52 -17.16 13.85
N ALA A 31 21.78 -16.59 12.66
CA ALA A 31 22.17 -15.20 12.54
C ALA A 31 21.14 -14.40 13.36
N LYS A 32 21.61 -13.60 14.31
CA LYS A 32 20.75 -12.75 15.13
C LYS A 32 19.77 -12.07 14.21
N GLY A 33 18.47 -12.41 14.33
CA GLY A 33 17.31 -11.85 13.70
C GLY A 33 17.45 -11.47 12.23
N SER A 34 17.00 -12.32 11.32
CA SER A 34 16.74 -11.91 9.93
C SER A 34 15.22 -11.85 9.72
N LEU A 35 14.73 -10.84 9.04
CA LEU A 35 13.30 -10.65 8.76
C LEU A 35 13.13 -10.30 7.28
N VAL A 36 12.20 -10.96 6.60
CA VAL A 36 11.81 -10.61 5.22
C VAL A 36 10.43 -9.97 5.24
N ALA A 37 10.35 -8.70 4.85
CA ALA A 37 9.09 -7.97 4.80
C ALA A 37 8.78 -7.49 3.38
N THR A 38 7.52 -7.59 2.98
CA THR A 38 7.09 -7.00 1.72
C THR A 38 6.97 -5.48 1.84
N THR A 39 7.13 -4.79 0.72
CA THR A 39 6.86 -3.36 0.58
C THR A 39 6.26 -3.08 -0.80
N TYR A 40 5.63 -1.95 -0.97
CA TYR A 40 5.26 -1.49 -2.31
C TYR A 40 6.48 -0.89 -3.02
N PRO A 41 6.67 -1.13 -4.33
CA PRO A 41 7.76 -0.53 -5.10
C PRO A 41 7.67 1.01 -5.12
N GLY A 42 8.82 1.67 -5.26
CA GLY A 42 8.93 3.13 -5.35
C GLY A 42 8.95 3.81 -3.99
N THR A 43 8.17 4.86 -3.78
CA THR A 43 8.22 5.73 -2.58
C THR A 43 8.15 4.94 -1.26
N TRP A 44 7.37 3.87 -1.18
CA TRP A 44 7.30 3.02 0.00
C TRP A 44 8.61 2.29 0.25
N GLU A 45 9.15 1.64 -0.76
CA GLU A 45 10.44 0.95 -0.67
C GLU A 45 11.56 1.92 -0.28
N ASP A 46 11.65 3.06 -0.96
CA ASP A 46 12.68 4.08 -0.69
C ASP A 46 12.60 4.60 0.76
N ALA A 47 11.38 4.88 1.25
CA ALA A 47 11.15 5.33 2.61
C ALA A 47 11.57 4.28 3.64
N TYR A 48 11.16 3.03 3.44
CA TYR A 48 11.47 1.96 4.38
C TYR A 48 12.94 1.58 4.38
N ARG A 49 13.59 1.52 3.22
CA ARG A 49 15.05 1.27 3.12
C ARG A 49 15.86 2.37 3.77
N SER A 50 15.47 3.63 3.64
CA SER A 50 16.25 4.76 4.17
C SER A 50 15.98 5.06 5.64
N ILE A 51 14.79 4.75 6.16
CA ILE A 51 14.39 5.08 7.53
C ILE A 51 14.30 3.83 8.39
N VAL A 52 13.51 2.84 8.00
CA VAL A 52 13.12 1.72 8.87
C VAL A 52 14.23 0.69 8.99
N VAL A 53 14.82 0.28 7.85
CA VAL A 53 15.90 -0.74 7.84
C VAL A 53 17.05 -0.36 8.77
N PRO A 54 17.67 0.84 8.68
CA PRO A 54 18.79 1.20 9.56
C PRO A 54 18.36 1.36 11.01
N LEU A 55 17.15 1.84 11.29
CA LEU A 55 16.66 1.98 12.65
C LEU A 55 16.40 0.63 13.33
N LEU A 56 15.82 -0.33 12.62
CA LEU A 56 15.58 -1.68 13.13
C LEU A 56 16.91 -2.40 13.42
N LYS A 57 17.88 -2.26 12.52
CA LYS A 57 19.23 -2.79 12.74
C LYS A 57 19.88 -2.20 13.97
N LYS A 58 19.80 -0.88 14.12
CA LYS A 58 20.41 -0.16 15.25
C LYS A 58 19.75 -0.51 16.59
N LYS A 59 18.42 -0.62 16.63
CA LYS A 59 17.65 -0.77 17.87
C LYS A 59 17.59 -2.22 18.36
N ASP A 60 17.37 -3.15 17.44
CA ASP A 60 17.03 -4.53 17.76
C ASP A 60 18.03 -5.57 17.21
N ASP A 61 19.06 -5.12 16.45
CA ASP A 61 20.04 -5.95 15.74
C ASP A 61 19.35 -6.95 14.76
N ILE A 62 18.27 -6.50 14.12
CA ILE A 62 17.53 -7.29 13.12
C ILE A 62 17.92 -6.83 11.72
N ASP A 63 18.33 -7.77 10.89
CA ASP A 63 18.57 -7.56 9.46
C ASP A 63 17.24 -7.69 8.70
N LEU A 64 16.76 -6.58 8.15
CA LEU A 64 15.50 -6.51 7.41
C LEU A 64 15.75 -6.52 5.92
N GLU A 65 15.32 -7.59 5.26
CA GLU A 65 15.24 -7.67 3.80
C GLU A 65 13.87 -7.17 3.32
N MET A 66 13.89 -6.23 2.36
CA MET A 66 12.68 -5.68 1.76
C MET A 66 12.39 -6.34 0.42
N ALA A 67 11.21 -6.93 0.26
CA ALA A 67 10.71 -7.54 -0.97
C ALA A 67 9.67 -6.60 -1.65
N PRO A 68 10.06 -5.78 -2.65
CA PRO A 68 9.16 -4.85 -3.32
C PRO A 68 8.22 -5.61 -4.27
N LEU A 69 6.94 -5.67 -3.91
CA LEU A 69 5.90 -6.39 -4.65
C LEU A 69 4.55 -5.68 -4.51
N PHE A 70 3.77 -5.68 -5.58
CA PHE A 70 2.36 -5.26 -5.48
C PHE A 70 1.52 -6.28 -4.69
N ALA A 71 0.44 -5.81 -4.08
CA ALA A 71 -0.34 -6.58 -3.12
C ALA A 71 -0.79 -7.97 -3.61
N MET A 72 -1.25 -8.08 -4.86
CA MET A 72 -1.69 -9.37 -5.41
C MET A 72 -0.54 -10.32 -5.68
N ASP A 73 0.65 -9.80 -6.02
CA ASP A 73 1.88 -10.62 -6.20
C ASP A 73 2.37 -11.17 -4.87
N GLN A 74 2.29 -10.36 -3.79
CA GLN A 74 2.58 -10.81 -2.42
C GLN A 74 1.71 -12.03 -2.07
N ILE A 75 0.39 -11.92 -2.29
CA ILE A 75 -0.59 -12.98 -2.00
C ILE A 75 -0.34 -14.20 -2.90
N GLY A 76 -0.07 -13.99 -4.18
CA GLY A 76 0.22 -15.04 -5.14
C GLY A 76 1.44 -15.88 -4.73
N LYS A 77 2.53 -15.23 -4.35
CA LYS A 77 3.74 -15.89 -3.85
C LYS A 77 3.48 -16.65 -2.55
N ALA A 78 2.73 -16.06 -1.60
CA ALA A 78 2.37 -16.73 -0.36
C ALA A 78 1.53 -18.00 -0.60
N LYS A 79 0.57 -17.96 -1.50
CA LYS A 79 -0.24 -19.14 -1.87
C LYS A 79 0.56 -20.23 -2.59
N ALA A 80 1.57 -19.83 -3.37
CA ALA A 80 2.42 -20.76 -4.10
C ALA A 80 3.45 -21.45 -3.21
N SER A 81 3.82 -20.88 -2.09
CA SER A 81 4.84 -21.40 -1.17
C SER A 81 4.29 -22.51 -0.26
N ARG A 82 4.14 -23.69 -0.74
CA ARG A 82 3.63 -24.85 -0.01
C ARG A 82 4.49 -25.20 1.23
N GLY A 83 4.37 -24.44 2.33
CA GLY A 83 5.16 -24.68 3.55
C GLY A 83 5.55 -23.40 4.27
N ALA A 84 6.84 -23.13 4.41
CA ALA A 84 7.32 -21.90 5.03
C ALA A 84 6.90 -20.68 4.22
N PRO A 85 6.41 -19.60 4.88
CA PRO A 85 5.98 -18.40 4.17
C PRO A 85 7.21 -17.73 3.49
N PRO A 86 7.05 -17.16 2.27
CA PRO A 86 8.15 -16.52 1.56
C PRO A 86 8.51 -15.15 2.14
N PHE A 87 7.70 -14.64 3.03
CA PHE A 87 7.86 -13.37 3.75
C PHE A 87 7.36 -13.54 5.18
N ASP A 88 7.96 -12.83 6.12
CA ASP A 88 7.54 -12.82 7.54
C ASP A 88 6.46 -11.77 7.78
N VAL A 89 6.52 -10.65 7.06
CA VAL A 89 5.56 -9.56 7.18
C VAL A 89 5.07 -9.11 5.80
N PHE A 90 3.75 -8.89 5.72
CA PHE A 90 3.06 -8.36 4.53
C PHE A 90 2.60 -6.94 4.76
N VAL A 91 2.61 -6.11 3.71
CA VAL A 91 1.96 -4.79 3.69
C VAL A 91 0.85 -4.78 2.64
N LEU A 92 -0.40 -4.54 3.07
CA LEU A 92 -1.56 -4.66 2.20
C LEU A 92 -2.58 -3.54 2.41
N ASP A 93 -3.20 -3.13 1.30
CA ASP A 93 -4.41 -2.30 1.28
C ASP A 93 -5.66 -3.14 1.59
N PRO A 94 -6.80 -2.51 1.92
CA PRO A 94 -7.99 -3.21 2.42
C PRO A 94 -8.51 -4.34 1.52
N GLY A 95 -8.53 -4.14 0.19
CA GLY A 95 -9.03 -5.15 -0.74
C GLY A 95 -8.18 -6.42 -0.72
N PRO A 96 -6.89 -6.36 -1.08
CA PRO A 96 -5.97 -7.48 -1.01
C PRO A 96 -5.89 -8.12 0.39
N ARG A 97 -5.94 -7.29 1.45
CA ARG A 97 -5.94 -7.78 2.83
C ARG A 97 -7.05 -8.80 3.09
N ILE A 98 -8.27 -8.53 2.65
CA ILE A 98 -9.40 -9.45 2.82
C ILE A 98 -9.14 -10.78 2.09
N VAL A 99 -8.60 -10.74 0.87
CA VAL A 99 -8.24 -11.93 0.11
C VAL A 99 -7.20 -12.78 0.84
N ALA A 100 -6.23 -12.12 1.49
CA ALA A 100 -5.19 -12.79 2.27
C ALA A 100 -5.73 -13.40 3.58
N ILE A 101 -6.62 -12.68 4.29
CA ILE A 101 -7.30 -13.20 5.49
C ILE A 101 -8.13 -14.44 5.16
N GLN A 102 -8.96 -14.37 4.12
CA GLN A 102 -9.77 -15.50 3.65
C GLN A 102 -8.92 -16.69 3.18
N GLY A 103 -7.73 -16.40 2.65
CA GLY A 103 -6.73 -17.41 2.24
C GLY A 103 -5.93 -18.01 3.40
N GLY A 104 -6.14 -17.55 4.65
CA GLY A 104 -5.44 -18.05 5.83
C GLY A 104 -3.93 -17.79 5.82
N ILE A 105 -3.49 -16.68 5.19
CA ILE A 105 -2.06 -16.33 5.00
C ILE A 105 -1.44 -15.78 6.29
N PHE A 106 -2.21 -15.17 7.17
CA PHE A 106 -1.73 -14.50 8.37
C PHE A 106 -1.93 -15.31 9.63
N GLU A 107 -1.04 -15.12 10.62
CA GLU A 107 -1.33 -15.52 11.99
C GLU A 107 -2.31 -14.54 12.64
N LYS A 108 -2.90 -14.97 13.77
CA LYS A 108 -3.67 -14.05 14.61
C LYS A 108 -2.72 -13.04 15.25
N PHE A 109 -3.09 -11.77 15.10
CA PHE A 109 -2.30 -10.66 15.62
C PHE A 109 -2.69 -10.33 17.06
N ASP A 110 -1.69 -10.26 17.94
CA ASP A 110 -1.85 -9.83 19.33
C ASP A 110 -1.30 -8.41 19.49
N GLY A 111 -2.16 -7.40 19.37
CA GLY A 111 -1.77 -6.00 19.50
C GLY A 111 -1.11 -5.66 20.85
N LYS A 112 -1.36 -6.45 21.93
CA LYS A 112 -0.74 -6.23 23.25
C LYS A 112 0.77 -6.40 23.23
N LYS A 113 1.31 -7.04 22.21
CA LYS A 113 2.77 -7.16 22.01
C LYS A 113 3.41 -5.88 21.47
N LEU A 114 2.61 -4.88 21.02
CA LEU A 114 3.11 -3.58 20.61
C LEU A 114 3.11 -2.62 21.80
N SER A 115 4.27 -2.06 22.13
CA SER A 115 4.41 -1.03 23.16
C SER A 115 3.73 0.28 22.74
N ASN A 116 3.64 0.54 21.44
CA ASN A 116 3.01 1.72 20.84
C ASN A 116 1.50 1.56 20.59
N LEU A 117 0.85 0.44 20.96
CA LEU A 117 -0.57 0.22 20.66
C LEU A 117 -1.48 1.36 21.18
N SER A 118 -1.23 1.86 22.41
CA SER A 118 -2.02 2.95 23.02
C SER A 118 -1.85 4.29 22.30
N LYS A 119 -0.86 4.41 21.44
CA LYS A 119 -0.56 5.59 20.63
C LYS A 119 -1.24 5.59 19.26
N ILE A 120 -1.91 4.50 18.92
CA ILE A 120 -2.63 4.33 17.66
C ILE A 120 -4.12 4.56 17.92
N PRO A 121 -4.88 5.22 17.02
CA PRO A 121 -6.33 5.37 17.16
C PRO A 121 -7.05 4.02 17.25
N ASP A 122 -8.17 4.01 17.93
CA ASP A 122 -9.04 2.83 17.98
C ASP A 122 -9.47 2.41 16.55
N GLY A 123 -9.48 1.12 16.30
CA GLY A 123 -9.78 0.57 14.98
C GLY A 123 -8.61 0.53 13.99
N PHE A 124 -7.43 1.09 14.32
CA PHE A 124 -6.23 1.00 13.47
C PHE A 124 -5.46 -0.31 13.68
N ALA A 125 -5.82 -1.11 14.66
CA ALA A 125 -5.35 -2.47 14.84
C ALA A 125 -6.53 -3.41 15.07
N ASP A 126 -6.42 -4.64 14.58
CA ASP A 126 -7.42 -5.70 14.78
C ASP A 126 -6.76 -7.08 14.92
N ASP A 127 -7.54 -8.14 14.92
CA ASP A 127 -7.09 -9.53 15.04
C ASP A 127 -6.08 -9.99 13.97
N TRP A 128 -5.81 -9.20 12.94
CA TRP A 128 -5.01 -9.62 11.79
C TRP A 128 -3.78 -8.75 11.55
N GLY A 129 -3.70 -7.56 12.15
CA GLY A 129 -2.55 -6.68 11.97
C GLY A 129 -2.80 -5.26 12.44
N VAL A 130 -1.90 -4.37 12.06
CA VAL A 130 -1.88 -2.97 12.47
C VAL A 130 -1.76 -2.04 11.26
N CYS A 131 -2.48 -0.92 11.31
CA CYS A 131 -2.33 0.17 10.35
C CYS A 131 -0.95 0.83 10.50
N VAL A 132 -0.25 0.98 9.39
CA VAL A 132 1.08 1.60 9.36
C VAL A 132 1.11 2.90 8.56
N SER A 133 0.08 3.12 7.74
CA SER A 133 -0.16 4.38 7.05
C SER A 133 -1.64 4.50 6.72
N ALA A 134 -2.22 5.64 6.99
CA ALA A 134 -3.57 5.95 6.57
C ALA A 134 -3.55 6.69 5.23
N GLN A 135 -4.65 6.60 4.49
CA GLN A 135 -4.84 7.30 3.23
C GLN A 135 -6.12 8.12 3.29
N VAL A 136 -6.06 9.37 2.87
CA VAL A 136 -7.23 10.22 2.69
C VAL A 136 -7.34 10.60 1.23
N VAL A 137 -8.47 10.27 0.62
CA VAL A 137 -8.75 10.47 -0.80
C VAL A 137 -9.86 11.49 -0.98
N GLY A 138 -9.63 12.40 -1.91
CA GLY A 138 -10.55 13.44 -2.32
C GLY A 138 -10.22 13.93 -3.72
N ILE A 139 -10.44 15.19 -3.97
CA ILE A 139 -10.20 15.81 -5.26
C ILE A 139 -8.98 16.74 -5.16
N ALA A 140 -8.05 16.59 -6.09
CA ALA A 140 -6.94 17.52 -6.27
C ALA A 140 -7.19 18.40 -7.50
N TYR A 141 -6.83 19.67 -7.42
CA TYR A 141 -7.00 20.63 -8.51
C TYR A 141 -5.88 21.66 -8.56
N ASN A 142 -5.67 22.26 -9.72
CA ASN A 142 -4.74 23.38 -9.91
C ASN A 142 -5.48 24.70 -9.67
N PRO A 143 -5.20 25.42 -8.56
CA PRO A 143 -5.95 26.63 -8.19
C PRO A 143 -5.72 27.82 -9.15
N LYS A 144 -4.69 27.76 -10.00
CA LYS A 144 -4.44 28.78 -11.04
C LYS A 144 -5.21 28.53 -12.32
N LYS A 145 -5.81 27.33 -12.48
CA LYS A 145 -6.46 26.92 -13.74
C LYS A 145 -7.97 26.74 -13.58
N VAL A 146 -8.42 26.26 -12.43
CA VAL A 146 -9.85 26.03 -12.14
C VAL A 146 -10.19 26.44 -10.72
N PRO A 147 -11.43 26.86 -10.45
CA PRO A 147 -11.89 27.07 -9.08
C PRO A 147 -11.93 25.75 -8.30
N ALA A 148 -11.93 25.83 -6.96
CA ALA A 148 -12.06 24.66 -6.10
C ALA A 148 -13.38 23.92 -6.39
N PRO A 149 -13.36 22.62 -6.73
CA PRO A 149 -14.57 21.82 -6.84
C PRO A 149 -15.16 21.58 -5.44
N LYS A 150 -16.47 21.47 -5.32
CA LYS A 150 -17.15 21.20 -4.04
C LYS A 150 -17.35 19.70 -3.79
N GLY A 151 -17.52 18.93 -4.86
CA GLY A 151 -17.78 17.50 -4.73
C GLY A 151 -17.60 16.74 -6.03
N TRP A 152 -17.90 15.45 -5.94
CA TRP A 152 -17.67 14.50 -7.04
C TRP A 152 -18.40 14.85 -8.34
N THR A 153 -19.62 15.43 -8.24
CA THR A 153 -20.42 15.80 -9.41
C THR A 153 -19.84 16.95 -10.22
N ASP A 154 -19.03 17.81 -9.58
CA ASP A 154 -18.39 18.93 -10.29
C ASP A 154 -17.39 18.43 -11.32
N LEU A 155 -16.77 17.26 -11.08
CA LEU A 155 -15.84 16.65 -12.04
C LEU A 155 -16.46 16.40 -13.41
N LEU A 156 -17.78 16.33 -13.52
CA LEU A 156 -18.52 16.10 -14.76
C LEU A 156 -19.05 17.37 -15.42
N LYS A 157 -18.73 18.55 -14.89
CA LYS A 157 -19.21 19.85 -15.35
C LYS A 157 -18.06 20.77 -15.77
N ASP A 158 -18.34 21.75 -16.62
CA ASP A 158 -17.40 22.82 -16.88
C ASP A 158 -17.23 23.73 -15.64
N PRO A 159 -16.02 24.22 -15.33
CA PRO A 159 -14.81 24.12 -16.13
C PRO A 159 -13.97 22.87 -15.83
N TRP A 160 -14.36 21.98 -14.91
CA TRP A 160 -13.53 20.86 -14.40
C TRP A 160 -13.45 19.71 -15.39
N VAL A 161 -14.52 19.35 -16.09
CA VAL A 161 -14.58 18.16 -16.96
C VAL A 161 -13.52 18.19 -18.08
N SER A 162 -13.29 19.37 -18.66
CA SER A 162 -12.29 19.57 -19.71
C SER A 162 -10.85 19.60 -19.19
N ARG A 163 -10.68 19.47 -17.89
CA ARG A 163 -9.39 19.46 -17.19
C ARG A 163 -9.20 18.18 -16.36
N LEU A 164 -10.17 17.26 -16.42
CA LEU A 164 -10.20 16.05 -15.59
C LEU A 164 -9.21 15.00 -16.10
N GLY A 165 -8.36 14.51 -15.20
CA GLY A 165 -7.62 13.27 -15.33
C GLY A 165 -8.41 12.12 -14.69
N LEU A 166 -8.83 11.15 -15.49
CA LEU A 166 -9.65 10.02 -15.09
C LEU A 166 -8.82 8.75 -15.00
N THR A 167 -8.95 8.01 -13.89
CA THR A 167 -8.40 6.66 -13.73
C THR A 167 -9.50 5.66 -13.40
N GLY A 168 -9.22 4.35 -13.58
CA GLY A 168 -10.21 3.30 -13.34
C GLY A 168 -10.08 2.63 -11.97
N PHE A 169 -10.60 1.42 -11.90
CA PHE A 169 -10.73 0.62 -10.68
C PHE A 169 -9.45 -0.15 -10.28
N GLN A 170 -8.30 0.13 -10.90
CA GLN A 170 -7.04 -0.62 -10.68
C GLN A 170 -6.44 -0.38 -9.29
N THR A 171 -6.73 0.77 -8.67
CA THR A 171 -6.26 1.10 -7.31
C THR A 171 -7.41 1.19 -6.31
N THR A 172 -7.08 1.12 -5.04
CA THR A 172 -8.03 1.32 -3.94
C THR A 172 -8.68 2.69 -4.04
N PHE A 173 -7.90 3.76 -4.21
CA PHE A 173 -8.45 5.11 -4.32
C PHE A 173 -9.29 5.33 -5.58
N GLY A 174 -8.87 4.82 -6.75
CA GLY A 174 -9.66 4.92 -7.98
C GLY A 174 -11.01 4.21 -7.86
N THR A 175 -11.02 2.98 -7.32
CA THR A 175 -12.24 2.24 -7.04
C THR A 175 -13.17 3.01 -6.12
N SER A 176 -12.65 3.51 -5.00
CA SER A 176 -13.43 4.24 -4.01
C SER A 176 -13.99 5.54 -4.57
N SER A 177 -13.21 6.29 -5.35
CA SER A 177 -13.64 7.56 -5.94
C SER A 177 -14.76 7.39 -6.97
N ILE A 178 -14.67 6.35 -7.83
CA ILE A 178 -15.74 6.06 -8.81
C ILE A 178 -17.02 5.59 -8.10
N ILE A 179 -16.91 4.82 -7.00
CA ILE A 179 -18.06 4.44 -6.18
C ILE A 179 -18.73 5.68 -5.59
N GLU A 180 -17.98 6.60 -4.99
CA GLU A 180 -18.53 7.81 -4.40
C GLU A 180 -19.14 8.75 -5.46
N LEU A 181 -18.50 8.88 -6.61
CA LEU A 181 -19.09 9.57 -7.77
C LEU A 181 -20.42 8.90 -8.18
N SER A 182 -20.43 7.57 -8.30
CA SER A 182 -21.62 6.83 -8.74
C SER A 182 -22.81 6.96 -7.78
N LYS A 183 -22.55 7.00 -6.47
CA LYS A 183 -23.60 7.23 -5.47
C LYS A 183 -24.36 8.53 -5.69
N GLN A 184 -23.72 9.56 -6.24
CA GLN A 184 -24.36 10.84 -6.56
C GLN A 184 -25.42 10.73 -7.69
N PHE A 185 -25.41 9.62 -8.42
CA PHE A 185 -26.31 9.33 -9.53
C PHE A 185 -27.17 8.08 -9.30
N GLY A 186 -27.36 7.69 -8.04
CA GLY A 186 -28.20 6.54 -7.68
C GLY A 186 -27.47 5.18 -7.72
N GLY A 187 -26.14 5.21 -7.83
CA GLY A 187 -25.32 4.01 -7.67
C GLY A 187 -25.14 3.59 -6.20
N SER A 188 -24.39 2.54 -5.99
CA SER A 188 -24.17 1.98 -4.66
C SER A 188 -22.74 1.43 -4.51
N LEU A 189 -22.43 0.93 -3.32
CA LEU A 189 -21.15 0.26 -3.03
C LEU A 189 -20.83 -0.89 -4.02
N THR A 190 -21.87 -1.57 -4.51
CA THR A 190 -21.74 -2.75 -5.40
C THR A 190 -22.24 -2.50 -6.81
N ASN A 191 -22.68 -1.28 -7.11
CA ASN A 191 -23.16 -0.89 -8.44
C ASN A 191 -22.60 0.48 -8.85
N PRO A 192 -21.44 0.55 -9.52
CA PRO A 192 -20.87 1.79 -10.04
C PRO A 192 -21.44 2.24 -11.40
N ASP A 193 -22.36 1.47 -11.99
CA ASP A 193 -22.87 1.68 -13.35
C ASP A 193 -23.50 3.05 -13.59
N PRO A 194 -24.31 3.62 -12.67
CA PRO A 194 -24.85 4.97 -12.87
C PRO A 194 -23.76 6.02 -13.04
N GLY A 195 -22.69 5.98 -12.23
CA GLY A 195 -21.55 6.89 -12.37
C GLY A 195 -20.76 6.67 -13.66
N LEU A 196 -20.57 5.41 -14.06
CA LEU A 196 -19.91 5.09 -15.33
C LEU A 196 -20.72 5.61 -16.54
N ALA A 197 -22.05 5.52 -16.48
CA ALA A 197 -22.91 6.06 -17.52
C ALA A 197 -22.76 7.59 -17.64
N GLU A 198 -22.66 8.32 -16.54
CA GLU A 198 -22.43 9.77 -16.55
C GLU A 198 -21.02 10.11 -17.05
N LEU A 199 -19.99 9.38 -16.62
CA LEU A 199 -18.63 9.54 -17.15
C LEU A 199 -18.57 9.33 -18.65
N LYS A 200 -19.28 8.33 -19.16
CA LYS A 200 -19.34 8.03 -20.60
C LYS A 200 -19.94 9.18 -21.43
N LYS A 201 -20.98 9.85 -20.91
CA LYS A 201 -21.57 11.02 -21.59
C LYS A 201 -20.59 12.17 -21.80
N VAL A 202 -19.68 12.35 -20.84
CA VAL A 202 -18.72 13.46 -20.84
C VAL A 202 -17.31 13.02 -21.31
N LEU A 203 -17.09 11.75 -21.61
CA LEU A 203 -15.81 11.19 -22.02
C LEU A 203 -15.09 11.98 -23.13
N PRO A 204 -15.78 12.46 -24.19
CA PRO A 204 -15.14 13.27 -25.22
C PRO A 204 -14.51 14.57 -24.71
N LYS A 205 -15.00 15.12 -23.59
CA LYS A 205 -14.50 16.35 -22.97
C LYS A 205 -13.35 16.10 -21.98
N ILE A 206 -13.22 14.88 -21.42
CA ILE A 206 -12.23 14.56 -20.38
C ILE A 206 -10.81 14.78 -20.92
N ALA A 207 -9.96 15.50 -20.19
CA ALA A 207 -8.63 15.88 -20.63
C ALA A 207 -7.72 14.65 -20.83
N ALA A 208 -7.67 13.76 -19.86
CA ALA A 208 -6.84 12.57 -19.90
C ALA A 208 -7.55 11.36 -19.26
N VAL A 209 -7.39 10.19 -19.87
CA VAL A 209 -7.74 8.90 -19.26
C VAL A 209 -6.46 8.08 -19.22
N GLY A 210 -6.10 7.56 -18.05
CA GLY A 210 -4.83 6.87 -17.91
C GLY A 210 -4.76 5.93 -16.72
N LEU A 211 -3.64 5.22 -16.64
CA LEU A 211 -3.35 4.38 -15.47
C LEU A 211 -3.10 5.26 -14.23
N PRO A 212 -3.48 4.79 -13.05
CA PRO A 212 -3.29 5.55 -11.80
C PRO A 212 -1.84 5.99 -11.56
N ALA A 213 -0.86 5.16 -11.91
CA ALA A 213 0.56 5.47 -11.75
C ALA A 213 1.04 6.63 -12.66
N ALA A 214 0.39 6.84 -13.80
CA ALA A 214 0.73 7.91 -14.74
C ALA A 214 0.10 9.26 -14.35
N MET A 215 -1.00 9.24 -13.60
CA MET A 215 -1.81 10.43 -13.36
C MET A 215 -1.07 11.59 -12.68
N PRO A 216 -0.21 11.38 -11.66
CA PRO A 216 0.57 12.46 -11.08
C PRO A 216 1.50 13.14 -12.09
N GLY A 217 2.09 12.36 -13.01
CA GLY A 217 2.93 12.89 -14.09
C GLY A 217 2.12 13.70 -15.11
N LEU A 218 0.94 13.23 -15.49
CA LEU A 218 0.04 13.96 -16.40
C LEU A 218 -0.40 15.30 -15.77
N PHE A 219 -0.70 15.32 -14.49
CA PHE A 219 -1.03 16.56 -13.76
C PHE A 219 0.17 17.51 -13.72
N GLN A 220 1.35 17.01 -13.38
CA GLN A 220 2.58 17.83 -13.35
C GLN A 220 2.91 18.44 -14.71
N GLN A 221 2.61 17.74 -15.80
CA GLN A 221 2.81 18.21 -17.19
C GLN A 221 1.68 19.13 -17.68
N GLY A 222 0.64 19.37 -16.88
CA GLY A 222 -0.51 20.19 -17.25
C GLY A 222 -1.43 19.54 -18.29
N GLN A 223 -1.37 18.22 -18.47
CA GLN A 223 -2.28 17.47 -19.33
C GLN A 223 -3.65 17.27 -18.68
N CYS A 224 -3.72 17.39 -17.36
CA CYS A 224 -4.95 17.57 -16.60
C CYS A 224 -4.67 18.53 -15.44
N ASP A 225 -5.72 19.19 -14.94
CA ASP A 225 -5.62 20.15 -13.83
C ASP A 225 -6.59 19.79 -12.67
N VAL A 226 -7.31 18.67 -12.80
CA VAL A 226 -8.19 18.10 -11.78
C VAL A 226 -8.04 16.58 -11.81
N MET A 227 -7.97 15.94 -10.64
CA MET A 227 -7.96 14.49 -10.51
C MET A 227 -8.46 14.09 -9.12
N TYR A 228 -8.96 12.89 -8.94
CA TYR A 228 -9.11 12.33 -7.61
C TYR A 228 -7.83 11.59 -7.22
N THR A 229 -7.37 11.85 -6.00
CA THR A 229 -6.12 11.29 -5.49
C THR A 229 -6.06 11.39 -3.96
N ASN A 230 -4.97 10.92 -3.36
CA ASN A 230 -4.73 11.02 -1.93
C ASN A 230 -3.89 12.26 -1.54
N THR A 231 -3.92 12.60 -0.27
CA THR A 231 -3.16 13.73 0.29
C THR A 231 -1.65 13.57 0.10
N GLN A 232 -1.12 12.35 0.15
CA GLN A 232 0.31 12.07 -0.07
C GLN A 232 0.75 12.49 -1.48
N THR A 233 -0.03 12.17 -2.51
CA THR A 233 0.26 12.60 -3.89
C THR A 233 0.25 14.12 -4.02
N VAL A 234 -0.74 14.78 -3.40
CA VAL A 234 -0.82 16.25 -3.40
C VAL A 234 0.41 16.86 -2.74
N ALA A 235 0.76 16.43 -1.54
CA ALA A 235 1.96 16.92 -0.82
C ALA A 235 3.25 16.69 -1.63
N THR A 236 3.37 15.53 -2.28
CA THR A 236 4.53 15.20 -3.12
C THR A 236 4.65 16.10 -4.34
N LEU A 237 3.54 16.37 -5.04
CA LEU A 237 3.53 17.27 -6.19
C LEU A 237 3.75 18.73 -5.77
N LYS A 238 3.15 19.16 -4.65
CA LYS A 238 3.37 20.50 -4.08
C LYS A 238 4.84 20.72 -3.71
N GLY A 239 5.48 19.71 -3.11
CA GLY A 239 6.92 19.73 -2.81
C GLY A 239 7.83 19.80 -4.05
N LYS A 240 7.33 19.42 -5.23
CA LYS A 240 7.98 19.57 -6.53
C LYS A 240 7.67 20.92 -7.22
N GLY A 241 6.97 21.82 -6.55
CA GLY A 241 6.61 23.14 -7.08
C GLY A 241 5.40 23.13 -8.00
N VAL A 242 4.59 22.05 -8.01
CA VAL A 242 3.35 21.99 -8.79
C VAL A 242 2.25 22.75 -8.04
N ASP A 243 1.54 23.64 -8.76
CA ASP A 243 0.36 24.31 -8.20
C ASP A 243 -0.79 23.29 -8.07
N ILE A 244 -1.00 22.80 -6.88
CA ILE A 244 -1.99 21.76 -6.58
C ILE A 244 -2.55 21.97 -5.17
N GLU A 245 -3.85 21.83 -5.02
CA GLU A 245 -4.54 21.87 -3.74
C GLU A 245 -5.46 20.65 -3.59
N PHE A 246 -5.77 20.28 -2.34
CA PHE A 246 -6.66 19.20 -2.00
C PHE A 246 -8.02 19.72 -1.55
N VAL A 247 -9.09 19.09 -2.02
CA VAL A 247 -10.46 19.33 -1.56
C VAL A 247 -11.04 18.08 -0.95
N LYS A 248 -11.55 18.20 0.26
CA LYS A 248 -12.46 17.23 0.88
C LYS A 248 -13.85 17.45 0.27
N PRO A 249 -14.39 16.48 -0.50
CA PRO A 249 -15.73 16.60 -1.07
C PRO A 249 -16.81 16.83 0.01
N GLU A 250 -17.87 17.60 -0.29
CA GLU A 250 -18.95 17.87 0.66
C GLU A 250 -19.63 16.58 1.17
N SER A 251 -19.69 15.53 0.37
CA SER A 251 -20.18 14.21 0.77
C SER A 251 -19.22 13.41 1.66
N GLY A 252 -18.08 13.99 2.00
CA GLY A 252 -17.02 13.38 2.81
C GLY A 252 -15.80 12.93 1.99
N ALA A 253 -14.63 13.01 2.62
CA ALA A 253 -13.44 12.36 2.10
C ALA A 253 -13.54 10.84 2.32
N ILE A 254 -12.80 10.09 1.51
CA ILE A 254 -12.67 8.65 1.68
C ILE A 254 -11.43 8.39 2.53
N SER A 255 -11.50 7.43 3.45
CA SER A 255 -10.31 6.94 4.14
C SER A 255 -10.15 5.43 3.99
N PHE A 256 -8.91 4.97 3.96
CA PHE A 256 -8.57 3.56 4.09
C PHE A 256 -7.19 3.40 4.74
N TYR A 257 -6.91 2.21 5.24
CA TYR A 257 -5.71 1.89 5.99
C TYR A 257 -4.85 0.91 5.22
N THR A 258 -3.57 1.24 5.07
CA THR A 258 -2.56 0.28 4.66
C THR A 258 -2.04 -0.40 5.92
N THR A 259 -2.15 -1.71 5.98
CA THR A 259 -1.91 -2.50 7.18
C THR A 259 -0.75 -3.47 6.99
N MET A 260 -0.03 -3.76 8.07
CA MET A 260 0.96 -4.83 8.12
C MET A 260 0.44 -6.04 8.88
N HIS A 261 0.86 -7.21 8.40
CA HIS A 261 0.38 -8.52 8.84
C HIS A 261 1.53 -9.48 9.00
N ILE A 262 1.51 -10.30 10.06
CA ILE A 262 2.52 -11.34 10.28
C ILE A 262 2.10 -12.61 9.55
N ALA A 263 3.02 -13.22 8.83
CA ALA A 263 2.78 -14.45 8.09
C ALA A 263 2.48 -15.62 9.02
N LYS A 264 1.47 -16.41 8.68
CA LYS A 264 1.20 -17.66 9.38
C LYS A 264 2.35 -18.65 9.18
N GLY A 265 2.90 -19.15 10.28
CA GLY A 265 3.96 -20.16 10.25
C GLY A 265 5.37 -19.57 10.03
N THR A 266 5.56 -18.26 10.12
CA THR A 266 6.90 -17.68 10.21
C THR A 266 7.61 -18.12 11.51
N ALA A 267 8.90 -18.41 11.41
CA ALA A 267 9.75 -18.63 12.57
C ALA A 267 10.13 -17.32 13.29
N GLU A 268 9.95 -16.18 12.59
CA GLU A 268 10.41 -14.85 13.00
C GLU A 268 9.30 -13.99 13.64
N SER A 269 8.22 -14.59 14.14
CA SER A 269 7.06 -13.85 14.69
C SER A 269 7.48 -12.82 15.75
N ALA A 270 8.43 -13.16 16.65
CA ALA A 270 8.92 -12.22 17.67
C ALA A 270 9.62 -10.99 17.06
N ASN A 271 10.43 -11.18 16.03
CA ASN A 271 11.11 -10.10 15.33
C ASN A 271 10.13 -9.29 14.47
N ALA A 272 9.11 -9.94 13.91
CA ALA A 272 8.01 -9.28 13.21
C ALA A 272 7.27 -8.29 14.12
N TYR A 273 6.95 -8.67 15.36
CA TYR A 273 6.33 -7.74 16.32
C TYR A 273 7.22 -6.55 16.66
N LYS A 274 8.54 -6.73 16.82
CA LYS A 274 9.48 -5.61 17.03
C LYS A 274 9.49 -4.66 15.82
N TYR A 275 9.49 -5.22 14.62
CA TYR A 275 9.43 -4.44 13.38
C TYR A 275 8.12 -3.64 13.29
N LEU A 276 6.97 -4.26 13.55
CA LEU A 276 5.68 -3.57 13.55
C LEU A 276 5.63 -2.46 14.61
N ASP A 277 6.11 -2.73 15.83
CA ASP A 277 6.15 -1.75 16.91
C ASP A 277 7.07 -0.56 16.57
N LEU A 278 8.22 -0.82 15.96
CA LEU A 278 9.11 0.23 15.44
C LEU A 278 8.41 1.09 14.40
N VAL A 279 7.74 0.46 13.41
CA VAL A 279 7.09 1.17 12.30
C VAL A 279 5.99 2.11 12.80
N VAL A 280 5.18 1.70 13.78
CA VAL A 280 4.13 2.55 14.34
C VAL A 280 4.62 3.49 15.45
N GLY A 281 5.92 3.41 15.80
CA GLY A 281 6.56 4.29 16.76
C GLY A 281 6.65 5.73 16.27
N LYS A 282 6.64 6.69 17.21
CA LYS A 282 6.65 8.13 16.93
C LYS A 282 7.77 8.53 15.98
N ASP A 283 9.01 8.14 16.27
CA ASP A 283 10.20 8.59 15.52
C ASP A 283 10.14 8.16 14.04
N VAL A 284 9.70 6.93 13.78
CA VAL A 284 9.54 6.42 12.42
C VAL A 284 8.38 7.15 11.72
N GLN A 285 7.25 7.30 12.39
CA GLN A 285 6.08 7.97 11.82
C GLN A 285 6.35 9.44 11.51
N GLU A 286 7.10 10.16 12.36
CA GLU A 286 7.56 11.53 12.07
C GLU A 286 8.50 11.58 10.86
N ALA A 287 9.41 10.62 10.73
CA ALA A 287 10.34 10.56 9.62
C ALA A 287 9.63 10.24 8.30
N LEU A 288 8.67 9.31 8.32
CA LEU A 288 7.86 8.94 7.16
C LEU A 288 6.93 10.09 6.70
N MET A 289 6.43 10.90 7.65
CA MET A 289 5.57 12.05 7.33
C MET A 289 6.31 13.17 6.60
N LYS A 290 7.62 13.30 6.80
CA LYS A 290 8.42 14.38 6.18
C LYS A 290 8.62 14.14 4.68
N ALA A 291 8.83 15.25 3.95
CA ALA A 291 9.26 15.18 2.56
C ALA A 291 10.57 14.36 2.44
N PRO A 292 10.77 13.61 1.36
CA PRO A 292 9.90 13.53 0.17
C PRO A 292 8.76 12.52 0.28
N TYR A 293 8.61 11.80 1.40
CA TYR A 293 7.72 10.64 1.53
C TYR A 293 6.27 11.01 1.80
N ASN A 294 6.02 11.99 2.67
CA ASN A 294 4.71 12.58 2.95
C ASN A 294 3.62 11.55 3.36
N PHE A 295 4.00 10.50 4.11
CA PHE A 295 3.03 9.55 4.63
C PHE A 295 2.11 10.22 5.66
N LEU A 296 0.85 9.86 5.67
CA LEU A 296 -0.04 10.23 6.76
C LEU A 296 0.28 9.34 7.97
N PRO A 297 0.69 9.93 9.12
CA PRO A 297 1.08 9.15 10.29
C PRO A 297 -0.12 8.43 10.90
N VAL A 298 0.17 7.35 11.65
CA VAL A 298 -0.84 6.60 12.41
C VAL A 298 -0.63 6.71 13.93
N ASN A 299 0.42 7.37 14.37
CA ASN A 299 0.72 7.58 15.79
C ASN A 299 0.20 8.95 16.25
N LYS A 300 -0.66 8.97 17.26
CA LYS A 300 -1.31 10.19 17.80
C LYS A 300 -0.35 11.23 18.36
N ASP A 301 0.86 10.80 18.74
CA ASP A 301 1.89 11.71 19.26
C ASP A 301 2.66 12.44 18.14
N VAL A 302 2.35 12.14 16.86
CA VAL A 302 2.91 12.83 15.68
C VAL A 302 1.93 13.90 15.23
N PRO A 303 2.31 15.20 15.28
CA PRO A 303 1.44 16.27 14.83
C PRO A 303 1.23 16.19 13.32
N LEU A 304 -0.02 16.36 12.87
CA LEU A 304 -0.35 16.41 11.46
C LEU A 304 0.21 17.69 10.81
N ALA A 305 0.53 17.60 9.49
CA ALA A 305 0.89 18.78 8.72
C ALA A 305 -0.29 19.78 8.68
N PRO A 306 -0.02 21.11 8.70
CA PRO A 306 -1.07 22.13 8.80
C PRO A 306 -2.10 22.13 7.65
N ASP A 307 -1.71 21.61 6.48
CA ASP A 307 -2.55 21.52 5.28
C ASP A 307 -3.32 20.20 5.15
N MET A 308 -3.27 19.35 6.18
CA MET A 308 -4.08 18.13 6.22
C MET A 308 -5.59 18.46 6.34
N PRO A 309 -6.45 17.69 5.65
CA PRO A 309 -7.90 17.95 5.65
C PRO A 309 -8.60 17.53 6.95
N MET A 310 -7.84 17.22 8.01
CA MET A 310 -8.30 16.83 9.34
C MET A 310 -7.46 17.48 10.44
N LYS A 311 -8.05 17.66 11.63
CA LYS A 311 -7.37 18.22 12.81
C LYS A 311 -6.59 17.16 13.59
N ASN A 312 -7.07 15.93 13.60
CA ASN A 312 -6.48 14.78 14.28
C ASN A 312 -6.86 13.48 13.58
N LEU A 313 -6.19 12.38 13.94
CA LEU A 313 -6.43 11.08 13.32
C LEU A 313 -7.80 10.47 13.66
N ASP A 314 -8.42 10.88 14.78
CA ASP A 314 -9.72 10.34 15.20
C ASP A 314 -10.85 10.81 14.27
N GLU A 315 -10.67 11.96 13.59
CA GLU A 315 -11.61 12.41 12.55
C GLU A 315 -11.75 11.43 11.38
N MET A 316 -10.76 10.58 11.13
CA MET A 316 -10.82 9.59 10.05
C MET A 316 -11.95 8.57 10.25
N ALA A 317 -12.41 8.34 11.48
CA ALA A 317 -13.57 7.49 11.75
C ALA A 317 -14.85 8.03 11.11
N SER A 318 -14.94 9.36 10.89
CA SER A 318 -16.08 10.02 10.23
C SER A 318 -16.00 10.00 8.69
N TYR A 319 -14.87 9.57 8.12
CA TYR A 319 -14.67 9.53 6.68
C TYR A 319 -15.30 8.28 6.07
N VAL A 320 -15.59 8.34 4.79
CA VAL A 320 -16.17 7.20 4.07
C VAL A 320 -15.18 6.04 4.05
N GLN A 321 -15.56 4.93 4.65
CA GLN A 321 -14.84 3.67 4.58
C GLN A 321 -15.68 2.64 3.84
N HIS A 322 -15.08 1.93 2.90
CA HIS A 322 -15.79 0.97 2.07
C HIS A 322 -15.66 -0.46 2.60
N ASP A 323 -16.76 -1.22 2.50
CA ASP A 323 -16.76 -2.67 2.74
C ASP A 323 -16.12 -3.41 1.55
N TRP A 324 -14.83 -3.63 1.64
CA TRP A 324 -14.04 -4.30 0.59
C TRP A 324 -14.40 -5.78 0.42
N ALA A 325 -15.05 -6.42 1.39
CA ALA A 325 -15.54 -7.78 1.21
C ALA A 325 -16.64 -7.84 0.14
N LYS A 326 -17.45 -6.78 0.04
CA LYS A 326 -18.48 -6.65 -1.00
C LYS A 326 -17.93 -6.17 -2.35
N ILE A 327 -16.87 -5.37 -2.33
CA ILE A 327 -16.25 -4.80 -3.54
C ILE A 327 -15.41 -5.82 -4.30
N ASN A 328 -14.55 -6.55 -3.59
CA ASN A 328 -13.53 -7.42 -4.20
C ASN A 328 -14.06 -8.42 -5.22
N PRO A 329 -15.19 -9.12 -4.98
CA PRO A 329 -15.74 -10.08 -5.96
C PRO A 329 -16.13 -9.44 -7.29
N LEU A 330 -16.44 -8.14 -7.30
CA LEU A 330 -16.98 -7.41 -8.45
C LEU A 330 -15.90 -6.63 -9.20
N ARG A 331 -14.78 -6.33 -8.53
CA ARG A 331 -13.78 -5.37 -9.00
C ARG A 331 -13.14 -5.75 -10.33
N ALA A 332 -12.88 -7.04 -10.58
CA ALA A 332 -12.28 -7.49 -11.84
C ALA A 332 -13.18 -7.15 -13.05
N ALA A 333 -14.48 -7.42 -12.93
CA ALA A 333 -15.45 -7.07 -13.96
C ALA A 333 -15.58 -5.56 -14.16
N TRP A 334 -15.48 -4.77 -13.10
CA TRP A 334 -15.49 -3.31 -13.20
C TRP A 334 -14.25 -2.75 -13.90
N ILE A 335 -13.07 -3.33 -13.64
CA ILE A 335 -11.83 -2.97 -14.35
C ILE A 335 -11.98 -3.23 -15.84
N GLU A 336 -12.45 -4.41 -16.22
CA GLU A 336 -12.68 -4.77 -17.61
C GLU A 336 -13.70 -3.83 -18.29
N LYS A 337 -14.85 -3.61 -17.64
CA LYS A 337 -15.89 -2.69 -18.13
C LYS A 337 -15.35 -1.28 -18.32
N PHE A 338 -14.65 -0.73 -17.32
CA PHE A 338 -14.04 0.60 -17.40
C PHE A 338 -13.06 0.70 -18.58
N ASN A 339 -12.14 -0.27 -18.69
CA ASN A 339 -11.15 -0.27 -19.77
C ASN A 339 -11.81 -0.32 -21.16
N LYS A 340 -12.91 -1.09 -21.29
CA LYS A 340 -13.67 -1.20 -22.55
C LYS A 340 -14.45 0.08 -22.87
N GLU A 341 -15.10 0.69 -21.89
CA GLU A 341 -16.03 1.80 -22.11
C GLU A 341 -15.36 3.18 -22.07
N MET A 342 -14.21 3.32 -21.37
CA MET A 342 -13.47 4.58 -21.20
C MET A 342 -12.19 4.63 -22.01
N ALA A 343 -11.93 3.67 -22.91
CA ALA A 343 -10.83 3.78 -23.88
C ALA A 343 -11.08 4.98 -24.81
N LYS A 344 -10.06 5.83 -24.95
CA LYS A 344 -10.02 6.95 -25.91
C LYS A 344 -9.18 6.56 -27.11
#